data_741867fbe3af9f821fb089e021bece9e
#
_entry.id   741867fbe3af9f821fb089e021bece9e
#
_cell.length_a   1.000
_cell.length_b   1.000
_cell.length_c   1.000
_cell.angle_alpha   90.00
_cell.angle_beta   90.00
_cell.angle_gamma   90.00
#
_symmetry.space_group_name_H-M   'P 1'
#
loop_
_entity.id
_entity.type
_entity.pdbx_description
1 polymer ?
#
loop_
_entity_poly.entity_id
_entity_poly.type
_entity_poly.pdbx_seq_one_letter_code
_entity_poly.pdbx_strand_id
1 'polypeptide(L)'
;MSEHIKVFALGGLDERGKNLIVVEIDNEIYIIDAGIKHPDRSLPGVDLIIPDYQYLIDNKDRVKAYLVSHGHNEQIGAIPFMYKYIKAPIYCSKATAAMISDYGIEYLKKPMTYNFKIVNPSDDFMIRNRKVHFFQTCHSAICSSGIAIDTDQGAIVYSGDFIVEYNSDMGHNHDLNKLAKIAENEVLLLMTESSGAVNLGYASPAHKLTPTLNKVLFESKGRTYIALFDKNIYGLEEVLKFASLNNKKVIFYNDFVRKMYEKLSTCGMYVPNKNVVVDDDQLLRMKETDIIIVMMEEGEKLFELITDLARGEIEDKRFIISPKDSFLAACPPQSGLEIIATNAIDDLYRTGANITNLSKKQYISMTAREDDLKSMISMLKPKFYFPVSGDYRQLLANAMIAVHMGTTYSHRNVFILDNGMVIDIRDGVAKLSPEKVKTGNLMVDGIGVGDVRTEVISDRQKLSEDGVIIAALAVSNIQKTIIAGPDIQMRGFVFLKESESILHEVTRIFVDSINNALKKNSSLEDAKALFVDKATRYIKKETGRFPMIVPIVEIVE
;
A
#
# COMPACT_ATOMS: atom_id res chain seq x y z
N MET A 1 5.33 -13.46 39.81
CA MET A 1 5.70 -14.15 38.56
C MET A 1 5.90 -13.05 37.54
N SER A 2 6.95 -13.15 36.74
CA SER A 2 7.16 -12.18 35.63
C SER A 2 6.00 -12.25 34.61
N GLU A 3 5.76 -11.16 33.95
CA GLU A 3 4.75 -11.08 32.89
C GLU A 3 5.04 -12.08 31.77
N HIS A 4 4.00 -12.70 31.22
CA HIS A 4 4.13 -13.57 30.07
C HIS A 4 3.87 -12.74 28.80
N ILE A 5 4.88 -12.63 27.94
CA ILE A 5 4.85 -11.78 26.76
C ILE A 5 4.87 -12.66 25.49
N LYS A 6 3.96 -12.38 24.56
CA LYS A 6 3.97 -12.95 23.22
C LYS A 6 3.98 -11.85 22.19
N VAL A 7 4.86 -11.95 21.19
CA VAL A 7 4.93 -10.98 20.08
C VAL A 7 4.91 -11.73 18.76
N PHE A 8 4.03 -11.31 17.85
CA PHE A 8 3.88 -11.91 16.52
C PHE A 8 3.27 -10.90 15.54
N ALA A 9 3.41 -11.18 14.25
CA ALA A 9 2.76 -10.40 13.21
C ALA A 9 1.63 -11.20 12.55
N LEU A 10 0.51 -10.54 12.24
CA LEU A 10 -0.55 -11.08 11.40
C LEU A 10 -0.38 -10.65 9.93
N GLY A 11 0.52 -9.73 9.66
CA GLY A 11 0.93 -9.24 8.35
C GLY A 11 2.18 -8.38 8.42
N GLY A 12 2.82 -8.15 7.26
CA GLY A 12 4.01 -7.32 7.13
C GLY A 12 5.35 -8.07 7.19
N LEU A 13 5.34 -9.39 7.32
CA LEU A 13 6.54 -10.23 7.23
C LEU A 13 6.54 -11.00 5.91
N ASP A 14 7.69 -10.98 5.22
CA ASP A 14 7.86 -11.49 3.85
C ASP A 14 6.88 -10.87 2.83
N GLU A 15 6.54 -9.60 3.07
CA GLU A 15 5.66 -8.83 2.18
C GLU A 15 5.78 -7.33 2.43
N ARG A 16 5.32 -6.53 1.47
CA ARG A 16 5.23 -5.08 1.59
C ARG A 16 3.80 -4.67 1.92
N GLY A 17 3.65 -3.87 2.96
CA GLY A 17 2.35 -3.44 3.46
C GLY A 17 1.67 -4.47 4.36
N LYS A 18 0.41 -4.22 4.70
CA LYS A 18 -0.38 -5.07 5.57
C LYS A 18 0.23 -5.25 6.97
N ASN A 19 0.99 -4.22 7.41
CA ASN A 19 1.68 -4.25 8.70
C ASN A 19 0.69 -4.36 9.84
N LEU A 20 0.77 -5.42 10.62
CA LEU A 20 -0.03 -5.64 11.81
C LEU A 20 0.75 -6.51 12.79
N ILE A 21 1.21 -5.89 13.88
CA ILE A 21 1.94 -6.56 14.96
C ILE A 21 1.04 -6.66 16.18
N VAL A 22 1.09 -7.81 16.84
CA VAL A 22 0.35 -8.09 18.08
C VAL A 22 1.36 -8.26 19.20
N VAL A 23 1.18 -7.49 20.26
CA VAL A 23 1.90 -7.63 21.53
C VAL A 23 0.90 -8.07 22.58
N GLU A 24 1.05 -9.27 23.10
CA GLU A 24 0.29 -9.79 24.22
C GLU A 24 1.14 -9.75 25.47
N ILE A 25 0.59 -9.22 26.55
CA ILE A 25 1.20 -9.20 27.87
C ILE A 25 0.16 -9.74 28.84
N ASP A 26 0.39 -10.94 29.35
CA ASP A 26 -0.58 -11.72 30.14
C ASP A 26 -1.94 -11.84 29.41
N ASN A 27 -2.96 -11.17 29.92
CA ASN A 27 -4.30 -11.18 29.34
C ASN A 27 -4.65 -9.88 28.57
N GLU A 28 -3.67 -9.07 28.21
CA GLU A 28 -3.86 -7.81 27.48
C GLU A 28 -3.23 -7.90 26.11
N ILE A 29 -3.94 -7.41 25.08
CA ILE A 29 -3.50 -7.36 23.69
C ILE A 29 -3.38 -5.90 23.24
N TYR A 30 -2.25 -5.55 22.67
CA TYR A 30 -1.96 -4.28 22.03
C TYR A 30 -1.72 -4.54 20.53
N ILE A 31 -2.45 -3.84 19.69
CA ILE A 31 -2.32 -3.91 18.22
C ILE A 31 -1.43 -2.75 17.80
N ILE A 32 -0.28 -3.04 17.22
CA ILE A 32 0.62 -2.03 16.65
C ILE A 32 0.40 -2.02 15.13
N ASP A 33 -0.09 -0.89 14.64
CA ASP A 33 -0.52 -0.69 13.26
C ASP A 33 -1.58 -1.70 12.79
N ALA A 34 -2.25 -1.43 11.67
CA ALA A 34 -3.14 -2.36 10.98
C ALA A 34 -3.34 -1.87 9.54
N GLY A 35 -2.47 -2.29 8.65
CA GLY A 35 -2.36 -1.78 7.31
C GLY A 35 -2.94 -2.65 6.23
N ILE A 36 -2.94 -2.12 5.00
CA ILE A 36 -3.30 -2.82 3.77
C ILE A 36 -2.07 -3.12 2.93
N LYS A 37 -2.29 -3.98 1.94
CA LYS A 37 -1.39 -4.22 0.82
C LYS A 37 -2.16 -4.05 -0.48
N HIS A 38 -1.56 -3.38 -1.47
CA HIS A 38 -2.16 -3.32 -2.80
C HIS A 38 -1.95 -4.63 -3.54
N PRO A 39 -2.97 -5.12 -4.27
CA PRO A 39 -2.84 -6.32 -5.10
C PRO A 39 -1.87 -6.06 -6.26
N ASP A 40 -1.22 -7.10 -6.70
CA ASP A 40 -0.49 -7.10 -7.96
C ASP A 40 -1.43 -7.44 -9.15
N ARG A 41 -0.89 -7.39 -10.36
CA ARG A 41 -1.65 -7.66 -11.60
C ARG A 41 -2.20 -9.09 -11.70
N SER A 42 -1.76 -10.01 -10.82
CA SER A 42 -2.27 -11.39 -10.79
C SER A 42 -3.64 -11.50 -10.11
N LEU A 43 -4.13 -10.41 -9.49
CA LEU A 43 -5.39 -10.37 -8.74
C LEU A 43 -6.40 -9.39 -9.35
N PRO A 44 -6.91 -9.64 -10.55
CA PRO A 44 -7.81 -8.71 -11.24
C PRO A 44 -9.10 -8.48 -10.44
N GLY A 45 -9.48 -7.19 -10.30
CA GLY A 45 -10.68 -6.77 -9.59
C GLY A 45 -10.63 -6.88 -8.08
N VAL A 46 -9.44 -7.08 -7.50
CA VAL A 46 -9.21 -6.92 -6.06
C VAL A 46 -8.71 -5.49 -5.83
N ASP A 47 -9.38 -4.73 -4.97
CA ASP A 47 -9.00 -3.34 -4.70
C ASP A 47 -7.84 -3.28 -3.70
N LEU A 48 -7.90 -4.09 -2.65
CA LEU A 48 -6.87 -4.15 -1.60
C LEU A 48 -6.89 -5.48 -0.84
N ILE A 49 -5.81 -5.73 -0.12
CA ILE A 49 -5.62 -6.93 0.70
C ILE A 49 -5.39 -6.49 2.14
N ILE A 50 -6.13 -7.08 3.09
CA ILE A 50 -5.95 -6.86 4.52
C ILE A 50 -5.51 -8.15 5.22
N PRO A 51 -4.88 -8.08 6.40
CA PRO A 51 -4.53 -9.29 7.16
C PRO A 51 -5.78 -10.05 7.60
N ASP A 52 -5.69 -11.38 7.72
CA ASP A 52 -6.68 -12.14 8.46
C ASP A 52 -6.54 -11.83 9.95
N TYR A 53 -7.54 -11.16 10.49
CA TYR A 53 -7.59 -10.72 11.89
C TYR A 53 -8.55 -11.53 12.76
N GLN A 54 -8.91 -12.75 12.33
CA GLN A 54 -9.84 -13.61 13.08
C GLN A 54 -9.36 -13.87 14.51
N TYR A 55 -8.06 -14.05 14.70
CA TYR A 55 -7.47 -14.16 16.02
C TYR A 55 -7.83 -13.01 16.97
N LEU A 56 -7.81 -11.78 16.45
CA LEU A 56 -8.15 -10.59 17.24
C LEU A 56 -9.66 -10.48 17.50
N ILE A 57 -10.50 -10.96 16.58
CA ILE A 57 -11.96 -11.05 16.81
C ILE A 57 -12.26 -12.02 17.95
N ASP A 58 -11.65 -13.21 17.93
CA ASP A 58 -11.85 -14.25 18.94
C ASP A 58 -11.36 -13.81 20.33
N ASN A 59 -10.41 -12.87 20.37
CA ASN A 59 -9.80 -12.31 21.58
C ASN A 59 -10.16 -10.83 21.84
N LYS A 60 -11.22 -10.29 21.21
CA LYS A 60 -11.54 -8.85 21.22
C LYS A 60 -11.65 -8.23 22.61
N ASP A 61 -12.12 -8.97 23.62
CA ASP A 61 -12.29 -8.49 24.99
C ASP A 61 -10.93 -8.27 25.70
N ARG A 62 -9.88 -8.93 25.22
CA ARG A 62 -8.49 -8.76 25.67
C ARG A 62 -7.81 -7.57 25.00
N VAL A 63 -8.30 -7.09 23.83
CA VAL A 63 -7.69 -5.96 23.10
C VAL A 63 -7.89 -4.67 23.89
N LYS A 64 -6.78 -4.00 24.25
CA LYS A 64 -6.79 -2.77 25.04
C LYS A 64 -6.64 -1.52 24.19
N ALA A 65 -5.89 -1.60 23.09
CA ALA A 65 -5.64 -0.47 22.22
C ALA A 65 -5.15 -0.88 20.83
N TYR A 66 -5.40 0.01 19.87
CA TYR A 66 -4.57 0.18 18.69
C TYR A 66 -3.54 1.27 19.00
N LEU A 67 -2.28 1.01 18.72
CA LEU A 67 -1.17 1.93 18.81
C LEU A 67 -0.66 2.17 17.39
N VAL A 68 -0.84 3.37 16.86
CA VAL A 68 -0.61 3.63 15.43
C VAL A 68 0.58 4.57 15.25
N SER A 69 1.57 4.10 14.50
CA SER A 69 2.84 4.80 14.28
C SER A 69 2.70 6.04 13.42
N HIS A 70 2.03 5.93 12.27
CA HIS A 70 1.82 7.03 11.31
C HIS A 70 0.69 6.74 10.32
N GLY A 71 0.43 7.68 9.41
CA GLY A 71 -0.77 7.70 8.57
C GLY A 71 -0.66 7.03 7.20
N HIS A 72 0.38 6.24 6.89
CA HIS A 72 0.42 5.52 5.62
C HIS A 72 -0.57 4.36 5.59
N ASN A 73 -1.09 4.04 4.41
CA ASN A 73 -2.10 3.01 4.24
C ASN A 73 -1.58 1.60 4.62
N GLU A 74 -0.28 1.35 4.51
CA GLU A 74 0.36 0.11 4.98
C GLU A 74 0.35 -0.06 6.50
N GLN A 75 0.04 1.01 7.26
CA GLN A 75 -0.06 1.04 8.72
C GLN A 75 -1.48 1.22 9.23
N ILE A 76 -2.38 1.86 8.46
CA ILE A 76 -3.71 2.22 8.97
C ILE A 76 -4.87 1.69 8.15
N GLY A 77 -4.66 1.26 6.90
CA GLY A 77 -5.74 1.01 5.95
C GLY A 77 -6.69 -0.13 6.32
N ALA A 78 -6.26 -1.10 7.15
CA ALA A 78 -7.14 -2.17 7.64
C ALA A 78 -7.97 -1.77 8.88
N ILE A 79 -7.61 -0.69 9.58
CA ILE A 79 -8.34 -0.23 10.78
C ILE A 79 -9.85 -0.06 10.52
N PRO A 80 -10.31 0.59 9.43
CA PRO A 80 -11.75 0.72 9.18
C PRO A 80 -12.50 -0.61 9.12
N PHE A 81 -11.88 -1.66 8.58
CA PHE A 81 -12.48 -2.99 8.50
C PHE A 81 -12.50 -3.68 9.85
N MET A 82 -11.38 -3.65 10.58
CA MET A 82 -11.21 -4.29 11.89
C MET A 82 -12.07 -3.62 12.95
N TYR A 83 -12.20 -2.29 12.91
CA TYR A 83 -12.94 -1.51 13.90
C TYR A 83 -14.43 -1.80 13.93
N LYS A 84 -14.99 -2.44 12.89
CA LYS A 84 -16.39 -2.95 12.92
C LYS A 84 -16.59 -3.98 14.03
N TYR A 85 -15.56 -4.77 14.33
CA TYR A 85 -15.61 -5.91 15.25
C TYR A 85 -14.84 -5.66 16.56
N ILE A 86 -13.74 -4.91 16.49
CA ILE A 86 -12.80 -4.68 17.60
C ILE A 86 -12.78 -3.18 17.90
N LYS A 87 -13.63 -2.74 18.83
CA LYS A 87 -13.86 -1.33 19.15
C LYS A 87 -12.96 -0.81 20.28
N ALA A 88 -11.69 -1.18 20.26
CA ALA A 88 -10.72 -0.68 21.22
C ALA A 88 -10.31 0.78 20.90
N PRO A 89 -9.84 1.56 21.88
CA PRO A 89 -9.30 2.91 21.64
C PRO A 89 -8.14 2.91 20.66
N ILE A 90 -8.07 3.95 19.79
CA ILE A 90 -7.02 4.13 18.80
C ILE A 90 -6.13 5.30 19.24
N TYR A 91 -4.92 5.00 19.67
CA TYR A 91 -3.91 6.00 20.06
C TYR A 91 -3.08 6.36 18.83
N CYS A 92 -3.16 7.60 18.39
CA CYS A 92 -2.49 8.07 17.17
C CYS A 92 -2.38 9.59 17.14
N SER A 93 -1.56 10.13 16.22
CA SER A 93 -1.51 11.58 16.00
C SER A 93 -2.83 12.11 15.40
N LYS A 94 -3.05 13.43 15.50
CA LYS A 94 -4.21 14.08 14.89
C LYS A 94 -4.26 13.87 13.38
N ALA A 95 -3.10 13.91 12.71
CA ALA A 95 -2.99 13.66 11.28
C ALA A 95 -3.39 12.23 10.93
N THR A 96 -2.88 11.24 11.65
CA THR A 96 -3.21 9.83 11.47
C THR A 96 -4.70 9.56 11.69
N ALA A 97 -5.32 10.16 12.71
CA ALA A 97 -6.76 10.05 12.97
C ALA A 97 -7.61 10.59 11.81
N ALA A 98 -7.19 11.72 11.21
CA ALA A 98 -7.85 12.28 10.04
C ALA A 98 -7.75 11.34 8.84
N MET A 99 -6.59 10.74 8.59
CA MET A 99 -6.37 9.80 7.49
C MET A 99 -7.16 8.49 7.69
N ILE A 100 -7.20 7.92 8.90
CA ILE A 100 -8.05 6.75 9.21
C ILE A 100 -9.53 7.05 8.90
N SER A 101 -9.99 8.25 9.22
CA SER A 101 -11.37 8.65 8.97
C SER A 101 -11.68 8.72 7.47
N ASP A 102 -10.73 9.24 6.66
CA ASP A 102 -10.86 9.31 5.21
C ASP A 102 -10.90 7.93 4.57
N TYR A 103 -9.95 7.07 4.91
CA TYR A 103 -9.94 5.68 4.43
C TYR A 103 -11.22 4.93 4.85
N GLY A 104 -11.76 5.26 6.05
CA GLY A 104 -13.06 4.71 6.46
C GLY A 104 -14.19 5.12 5.52
N ILE A 105 -14.23 6.37 5.09
CA ILE A 105 -15.23 6.85 4.12
C ILE A 105 -14.96 6.24 2.73
N GLU A 106 -13.71 6.23 2.30
CA GLU A 106 -13.30 5.74 0.99
C GLU A 106 -13.61 4.25 0.81
N TYR A 107 -13.17 3.40 1.76
CA TYR A 107 -13.30 1.95 1.61
C TYR A 107 -14.67 1.41 2.03
N LEU A 108 -15.27 1.98 3.07
CA LEU A 108 -16.57 1.52 3.56
C LEU A 108 -17.76 2.25 2.92
N LYS A 109 -17.50 3.28 2.11
CA LYS A 109 -18.50 4.16 1.48
C LYS A 109 -19.49 4.80 2.49
N LYS A 110 -19.06 4.89 3.75
CA LYS A 110 -19.84 5.49 4.84
C LYS A 110 -18.94 5.97 5.98
N PRO A 111 -19.31 7.06 6.68
CA PRO A 111 -18.56 7.50 7.85
C PRO A 111 -18.70 6.48 8.99
N MET A 112 -17.64 6.38 9.80
CA MET A 112 -17.60 5.58 11.01
C MET A 112 -17.13 6.43 12.19
N THR A 113 -17.69 6.20 13.37
CA THR A 113 -17.23 6.86 14.61
C THR A 113 -16.16 6.01 15.27
N TYR A 114 -14.97 6.57 15.41
CA TYR A 114 -13.82 5.95 16.06
C TYR A 114 -13.59 6.52 17.46
N ASN A 115 -13.10 5.72 18.39
CA ASN A 115 -12.65 6.18 19.71
C ASN A 115 -11.17 6.58 19.64
N PHE A 116 -10.90 7.71 19.00
CA PHE A 116 -9.54 8.24 18.94
C PHE A 116 -9.07 8.80 20.29
N LYS A 117 -7.84 8.47 20.65
CA LYS A 117 -7.05 9.07 21.71
C LYS A 117 -5.88 9.79 21.04
N ILE A 118 -6.04 11.08 20.83
CA ILE A 118 -5.00 11.87 20.16
C ILE A 118 -3.81 12.01 21.08
N VAL A 119 -2.65 11.63 20.58
CA VAL A 119 -1.34 11.72 21.23
C VAL A 119 -0.38 12.50 20.36
N ASN A 120 0.56 13.23 20.97
CA ASN A 120 1.65 13.86 20.23
C ASN A 120 2.80 12.89 20.04
N PRO A 121 3.66 13.12 19.03
CA PRO A 121 4.77 12.21 18.71
C PRO A 121 5.84 12.00 19.79
N SER A 122 5.74 12.54 20.97
CA SER A 122 6.68 12.32 22.08
C SER A 122 5.98 12.21 23.43
N ASP A 123 4.68 11.87 23.42
CA ASP A 123 3.89 11.74 24.64
C ASP A 123 4.17 10.42 25.38
N ASP A 124 4.04 10.48 26.71
CA ASP A 124 3.89 9.33 27.59
C ASP A 124 2.46 9.27 28.10
N PHE A 125 1.87 8.10 28.11
CA PHE A 125 0.52 7.92 28.64
C PHE A 125 0.33 6.53 29.24
N MET A 126 -0.76 6.39 30.00
CA MET A 126 -1.12 5.12 30.63
C MET A 126 -2.30 4.49 29.91
N ILE A 127 -2.16 3.21 29.56
CA ILE A 127 -3.28 2.36 29.16
C ILE A 127 -3.51 1.40 30.32
N ARG A 128 -4.58 1.66 31.11
CA ARG A 128 -4.76 1.01 32.43
C ARG A 128 -3.52 1.20 33.30
N ASN A 129 -2.82 0.12 33.65
CA ASN A 129 -1.64 0.14 34.52
C ASN A 129 -0.31 0.10 33.75
N ARG A 130 -0.37 0.14 32.41
CA ARG A 130 0.81 0.00 31.56
C ARG A 130 1.20 1.34 30.96
N LYS A 131 2.45 1.71 31.12
CA LYS A 131 3.00 2.91 30.51
C LYS A 131 3.37 2.64 29.06
N VAL A 132 2.95 3.54 28.18
CA VAL A 132 3.25 3.53 26.76
C VAL A 132 3.90 4.85 26.40
N HIS A 133 4.95 4.79 25.61
CA HIS A 133 5.69 5.93 25.11
C HIS A 133 5.57 6.01 23.60
N PHE A 134 5.26 7.20 23.10
CA PHE A 134 5.52 7.52 21.70
C PHE A 134 6.82 8.32 21.65
N PHE A 135 7.64 8.08 20.65
CA PHE A 135 8.83 8.87 20.36
C PHE A 135 8.84 9.27 18.90
N GLN A 136 9.13 10.55 18.65
CA GLN A 136 9.10 11.08 17.29
C GLN A 136 10.17 10.44 16.42
N THR A 137 9.78 10.06 15.19
CA THR A 137 10.68 9.55 14.15
C THR A 137 10.67 10.48 12.93
N CYS A 138 11.78 10.51 12.19
CA CYS A 138 11.86 11.22 10.92
C CYS A 138 11.41 10.30 9.80
N HIS A 139 10.29 10.64 9.15
CA HIS A 139 9.72 9.86 8.05
C HIS A 139 8.98 10.78 7.07
N SER A 140 8.56 10.24 5.93
CA SER A 140 7.82 10.98 4.90
C SER A 140 6.40 11.39 5.33
N ALA A 141 5.82 10.69 6.30
CA ALA A 141 4.55 11.06 6.93
C ALA A 141 4.77 12.06 8.07
N ILE A 142 3.84 13.01 8.25
CA ILE A 142 3.88 13.95 9.37
C ILE A 142 3.50 13.24 10.69
N CYS A 143 4.04 13.75 11.79
CA CYS A 143 3.77 13.24 13.14
C CYS A 143 4.02 11.72 13.26
N SER A 144 5.03 11.21 12.57
CA SER A 144 5.44 9.82 12.65
C SER A 144 6.09 9.53 14.02
N SER A 145 5.79 8.35 14.56
CA SER A 145 6.26 7.95 15.89
C SER A 145 6.66 6.48 15.91
N GLY A 146 7.71 6.18 16.64
CA GLY A 146 7.92 4.86 17.20
C GLY A 146 7.13 4.69 18.49
N ILE A 147 7.02 3.46 18.98
CA ILE A 147 6.18 3.07 20.11
C ILE A 147 6.99 2.20 21.06
N ALA A 148 6.95 2.49 22.36
CA ALA A 148 7.49 1.61 23.38
C ALA A 148 6.43 1.27 24.42
N ILE A 149 6.38 0.02 24.83
CA ILE A 149 5.46 -0.51 25.85
C ILE A 149 6.31 -1.05 27.00
N ASP A 150 6.17 -0.46 28.18
CA ASP A 150 6.90 -0.91 29.37
C ASP A 150 6.34 -2.25 29.87
N THR A 151 7.24 -3.15 30.25
CA THR A 151 6.93 -4.41 30.94
C THR A 151 7.81 -4.56 32.17
N ASP A 152 7.51 -5.54 33.02
CA ASP A 152 8.36 -5.86 34.19
C ASP A 152 9.73 -6.47 33.82
N GLN A 153 9.92 -6.80 32.53
CA GLN A 153 11.14 -7.41 31.97
C GLN A 153 11.92 -6.46 31.06
N GLY A 154 11.50 -5.19 30.94
CA GLY A 154 12.06 -4.18 30.03
C GLY A 154 11.06 -3.74 28.95
N ALA A 155 11.43 -2.73 28.19
CA ALA A 155 10.56 -2.16 27.18
C ALA A 155 10.49 -3.00 25.89
N ILE A 156 9.30 -3.13 25.31
CA ILE A 156 9.08 -3.63 23.93
C ILE A 156 8.99 -2.40 23.03
N VAL A 157 9.90 -2.26 22.09
CA VAL A 157 10.02 -1.09 21.23
C VAL A 157 9.74 -1.45 19.76
N TYR A 158 8.89 -0.68 19.11
CA TYR A 158 8.69 -0.68 17.67
C TYR A 158 9.12 0.68 17.11
N SER A 159 10.06 0.67 16.16
CA SER A 159 10.61 1.92 15.61
C SER A 159 9.60 2.72 14.77
N GLY A 160 8.55 2.08 14.22
CA GLY A 160 7.87 2.63 13.06
C GLY A 160 8.82 2.70 11.85
N ASP A 161 8.40 3.39 10.81
CA ASP A 161 9.27 3.72 9.69
C ASP A 161 10.10 4.96 10.04
N PHE A 162 11.40 4.96 9.72
CA PHE A 162 12.28 6.05 10.12
C PHE A 162 13.51 6.20 9.24
N ILE A 163 14.13 7.37 9.36
CA ILE A 163 15.54 7.63 9.02
C ILE A 163 16.19 8.37 10.16
N VAL A 164 17.51 8.31 10.27
CA VAL A 164 18.26 9.13 11.22
C VAL A 164 18.57 10.47 10.57
N GLU A 165 17.88 11.52 11.02
CA GLU A 165 18.07 12.90 10.57
C GLU A 165 18.30 13.79 11.79
N TYR A 166 19.45 14.47 11.82
CA TYR A 166 19.86 15.33 12.94
C TYR A 166 19.47 16.81 12.76
N ASN A 167 19.25 17.25 11.52
CA ASN A 167 18.98 18.64 11.15
C ASN A 167 17.72 18.78 10.30
N SER A 168 16.58 18.45 10.87
CA SER A 168 15.30 18.75 10.21
C SER A 168 14.75 20.06 10.78
N ASP A 169 14.68 21.07 9.93
CA ASP A 169 14.07 22.37 10.28
C ASP A 169 12.53 22.35 10.25
N MET A 170 11.91 21.23 9.92
CA MET A 170 10.46 21.10 9.68
C MET A 170 9.73 20.29 10.74
N GLY A 171 10.34 20.06 11.90
CA GLY A 171 9.70 19.32 13.00
C GLY A 171 9.69 17.78 12.82
N HIS A 172 10.37 17.24 11.80
CA HIS A 172 10.56 15.81 11.58
C HIS A 172 11.84 15.29 12.25
N ASN A 173 12.16 15.79 13.45
CA ASN A 173 13.37 15.40 14.15
C ASN A 173 13.18 14.05 14.83
N HIS A 174 14.23 13.26 14.86
CA HIS A 174 14.30 12.08 15.72
C HIS A 174 14.39 12.53 17.19
N ASP A 175 13.52 12.02 18.06
CA ASP A 175 13.57 12.34 19.48
C ASP A 175 14.62 11.48 20.21
N LEU A 176 15.90 11.84 20.01
CA LEU A 176 17.03 11.13 20.62
C LEU A 176 16.99 11.13 22.15
N ASN A 177 16.49 12.24 22.76
CA ASN A 177 16.38 12.34 24.22
C ASN A 177 15.36 11.34 24.76
N LYS A 178 14.26 11.15 24.05
CA LYS A 178 13.24 10.18 24.43
C LYS A 178 13.74 8.74 24.28
N LEU A 179 14.45 8.46 23.18
CA LEU A 179 15.09 7.15 22.95
C LEU A 179 16.11 6.83 24.05
N ALA A 180 16.94 7.79 24.45
CA ALA A 180 17.88 7.61 25.58
C ALA A 180 17.16 7.25 26.88
N LYS A 181 16.05 7.95 27.21
CA LYS A 181 15.24 7.64 28.39
C LYS A 181 14.60 6.26 28.35
N ILE A 182 14.12 5.83 27.15
CA ILE A 182 13.59 4.48 26.98
C ILE A 182 14.70 3.44 27.19
N ALA A 183 15.91 3.71 26.67
CA ALA A 183 17.06 2.81 26.84
C ALA A 183 17.54 2.68 28.31
N GLU A 184 17.31 3.68 29.17
CA GLU A 184 17.62 3.60 30.61
C GLU A 184 16.83 2.50 31.35
N ASN A 185 15.62 2.15 30.84
CA ASN A 185 14.74 1.12 31.43
C ASN A 185 14.99 -0.29 30.88
N GLU A 186 16.10 -0.52 30.19
CA GLU A 186 16.40 -1.73 29.41
C GLU A 186 15.39 -2.02 28.32
N VAL A 187 15.86 -2.31 27.12
CA VAL A 187 15.02 -2.70 25.99
C VAL A 187 15.03 -4.21 25.85
N LEU A 188 13.89 -4.83 26.16
CA LEU A 188 13.71 -6.28 26.07
C LEU A 188 13.70 -6.73 24.61
N LEU A 189 12.88 -6.10 23.77
CA LEU A 189 12.72 -6.43 22.35
C LEU A 189 12.65 -5.15 21.52
N LEU A 190 13.45 -5.08 20.47
CA LEU A 190 13.36 -4.03 19.46
C LEU A 190 12.86 -4.63 18.14
N MET A 191 11.82 -4.04 17.60
CA MET A 191 11.29 -4.30 16.26
C MET A 191 11.57 -3.10 15.38
N THR A 192 12.23 -3.32 14.22
CA THR A 192 12.49 -2.24 13.24
C THR A 192 12.03 -2.60 11.85
N GLU A 193 11.63 -1.59 11.09
CA GLU A 193 11.36 -1.75 9.67
C GLU A 193 12.57 -2.29 8.90
N SER A 194 12.33 -2.95 7.75
CA SER A 194 13.38 -3.58 6.95
C SER A 194 13.44 -3.09 5.50
N SER A 195 12.51 -2.22 5.09
CA SER A 195 12.32 -1.82 3.67
C SER A 195 13.59 -1.29 3.01
N GLY A 196 14.42 -0.55 3.75
CA GLY A 196 15.68 0.02 3.27
C GLY A 196 16.93 -0.80 3.59
N ALA A 197 16.85 -1.88 4.38
CA ALA A 197 17.98 -2.61 4.96
C ALA A 197 19.02 -3.16 3.97
N VAL A 198 18.62 -3.40 2.73
CA VAL A 198 19.52 -3.88 1.65
C VAL A 198 20.42 -2.77 1.08
N ASN A 199 20.23 -1.53 1.49
CA ASN A 199 20.98 -0.38 1.00
C ASN A 199 22.00 0.07 2.04
N LEU A 200 23.22 0.36 1.60
CA LEU A 200 24.33 0.82 2.45
C LEU A 200 24.14 2.28 2.86
N GLY A 201 24.79 2.65 3.96
CA GLY A 201 24.88 4.02 4.47
C GLY A 201 23.62 4.52 5.13
N TYR A 202 23.52 5.85 5.28
CA TYR A 202 22.35 6.56 5.77
C TYR A 202 21.40 6.97 4.65
N ALA A 203 20.13 7.14 4.99
CA ALA A 203 19.16 7.76 4.07
C ALA A 203 19.39 9.27 3.94
N SER A 204 19.74 9.95 5.04
CA SER A 204 20.08 11.37 5.02
C SER A 204 21.52 11.59 4.46
N PRO A 205 21.77 12.67 3.65
CA PRO A 205 20.82 13.72 3.21
C PRO A 205 20.15 13.45 1.86
N ALA A 206 20.33 12.28 1.23
CA ALA A 206 19.86 12.03 -0.14
C ALA A 206 18.32 11.93 -0.28
N HIS A 207 17.58 11.94 0.83
CA HIS A 207 16.12 12.07 0.86
C HIS A 207 15.65 13.52 0.64
N LYS A 208 16.55 14.53 0.73
CA LYS A 208 16.18 15.95 0.64
C LYS A 208 16.02 16.40 -0.81
N LEU A 209 14.93 17.09 -1.07
CA LEU A 209 14.59 17.65 -2.37
C LEU A 209 15.21 19.05 -2.57
N THR A 210 15.45 19.77 -1.49
CA THR A 210 15.93 21.17 -1.50
C THR A 210 17.15 21.43 -2.41
N PRO A 211 18.20 20.57 -2.48
CA PRO A 211 19.33 20.82 -3.40
C PRO A 211 18.89 20.81 -4.88
N THR A 212 17.97 19.92 -5.24
CA THR A 212 17.45 19.80 -6.61
C THR A 212 16.49 20.97 -6.91
N LEU A 213 15.65 21.39 -5.95
CA LEU A 213 14.78 22.57 -6.09
C LEU A 213 15.59 23.82 -6.40
N ASN A 214 16.71 24.05 -5.67
CA ASN A 214 17.60 25.19 -5.94
C ASN A 214 18.08 25.21 -7.39
N LYS A 215 18.54 24.06 -7.92
CA LYS A 215 19.03 23.95 -9.28
C LYS A 215 17.92 24.21 -10.30
N VAL A 216 16.79 23.48 -10.19
CA VAL A 216 15.69 23.53 -11.16
C VAL A 216 15.08 24.94 -11.23
N LEU A 217 14.87 25.57 -10.08
CA LEU A 217 14.28 26.91 -10.04
C LEU A 217 15.24 28.01 -10.51
N PHE A 218 16.56 27.84 -10.33
CA PHE A 218 17.55 28.76 -10.87
C PHE A 218 17.63 28.67 -12.40
N GLU A 219 17.46 27.50 -12.98
CA GLU A 219 17.53 27.27 -14.43
C GLU A 219 16.21 27.56 -15.15
N SER A 220 15.08 27.63 -14.42
CA SER A 220 13.75 27.80 -15.00
C SER A 220 13.55 29.20 -15.59
N LYS A 221 13.03 29.24 -16.81
CA LYS A 221 12.65 30.48 -17.54
C LYS A 221 11.14 30.72 -17.56
N GLY A 222 10.37 29.74 -17.10
CA GLY A 222 8.92 29.76 -17.01
C GLY A 222 8.44 29.21 -15.66
N ARG A 223 7.32 28.55 -15.65
CA ARG A 223 6.75 27.89 -14.46
C ARG A 223 7.55 26.63 -14.11
N THR A 224 7.49 26.22 -12.85
CA THR A 224 8.10 24.97 -12.41
C THR A 224 7.02 24.01 -11.94
N TYR A 225 6.91 22.87 -12.60
CA TYR A 225 6.04 21.77 -12.20
C TYR A 225 6.81 20.80 -11.34
N ILE A 226 6.18 20.27 -10.28
CA ILE A 226 6.77 19.31 -9.37
C ILE A 226 5.78 18.17 -9.13
N ALA A 227 6.20 16.93 -9.46
CA ALA A 227 5.42 15.74 -9.22
C ALA A 227 5.99 14.95 -8.03
N LEU A 228 5.13 14.60 -7.07
CA LEU A 228 5.44 13.82 -5.87
C LEU A 228 4.42 12.70 -5.70
N PHE A 229 4.82 11.57 -5.12
CA PHE A 229 3.84 10.58 -4.67
C PHE A 229 3.06 11.08 -3.45
N ASP A 230 1.83 10.63 -3.32
CA ASP A 230 0.87 10.94 -2.24
C ASP A 230 1.44 10.81 -0.83
N LYS A 231 2.27 9.79 -0.59
CA LYS A 231 2.90 9.48 0.71
C LYS A 231 4.04 10.42 1.08
N ASN A 232 4.50 11.25 0.15
CA ASN A 232 5.67 12.12 0.35
C ASN A 232 5.28 13.50 0.87
N ILE A 233 4.70 13.56 2.06
CA ILE A 233 4.31 14.82 2.71
C ILE A 233 5.54 15.65 3.07
N TYR A 234 6.63 15.00 3.50
CA TYR A 234 7.90 15.67 3.76
C TYR A 234 8.40 16.46 2.53
N GLY A 235 8.36 15.85 1.34
CA GLY A 235 8.74 16.52 0.10
C GLY A 235 7.83 17.70 -0.24
N LEU A 236 6.53 17.61 0.02
CA LEU A 236 5.61 18.73 -0.12
C LEU A 236 5.96 19.87 0.83
N GLU A 237 6.27 19.58 2.08
CA GLU A 237 6.70 20.61 3.05
C GLU A 237 8.02 21.27 2.65
N GLU A 238 8.98 20.52 2.08
CA GLU A 238 10.21 21.10 1.51
C GLU A 238 9.89 22.09 0.39
N VAL A 239 8.98 21.75 -0.53
CA VAL A 239 8.54 22.63 -1.62
C VAL A 239 7.88 23.89 -1.06
N LEU A 240 6.97 23.75 -0.10
CA LEU A 240 6.27 24.88 0.53
C LEU A 240 7.25 25.81 1.26
N LYS A 241 8.19 25.25 2.02
CA LYS A 241 9.23 25.99 2.71
C LYS A 241 10.16 26.72 1.74
N PHE A 242 10.60 26.00 0.70
CA PHE A 242 11.42 26.58 -0.36
C PHE A 242 10.71 27.75 -1.04
N ALA A 243 9.44 27.60 -1.41
CA ALA A 243 8.64 28.66 -2.01
C ALA A 243 8.52 29.88 -1.10
N SER A 244 8.30 29.68 0.20
CA SER A 244 8.22 30.73 1.19
C SER A 244 9.51 31.53 1.31
N LEU A 245 10.67 30.84 1.35
CA LEU A 245 11.99 31.47 1.48
C LEU A 245 12.41 32.23 0.21
N ASN A 246 11.92 31.83 -0.97
CA ASN A 246 12.30 32.38 -2.26
C ASN A 246 11.23 33.26 -2.91
N ASN A 247 10.22 33.68 -2.12
CA ASN A 247 9.09 34.51 -2.60
C ASN A 247 8.35 33.93 -3.82
N LYS A 248 8.28 32.59 -3.91
CA LYS A 248 7.53 31.88 -4.94
C LYS A 248 6.09 31.61 -4.50
N LYS A 249 5.23 31.34 -5.46
CA LYS A 249 3.84 30.98 -5.25
C LYS A 249 3.62 29.53 -5.62
N VAL A 250 2.85 28.84 -4.81
CA VAL A 250 2.51 27.43 -5.02
C VAL A 250 1.05 27.31 -5.40
N ILE A 251 0.79 26.62 -6.50
CA ILE A 251 -0.53 26.25 -6.97
C ILE A 251 -0.63 24.72 -6.94
N PHE A 252 -1.69 24.21 -6.38
CA PHE A 252 -1.98 22.77 -6.40
C PHE A 252 -2.70 22.41 -7.69
N TYR A 253 -2.10 21.52 -8.48
CA TYR A 253 -2.62 21.12 -9.77
C TYR A 253 -3.93 20.33 -9.69
N ASN A 254 -4.01 19.37 -8.78
CA ASN A 254 -5.15 18.48 -8.63
C ASN A 254 -5.81 18.57 -7.25
N ASP A 255 -7.07 18.19 -7.18
CA ASP A 255 -7.89 18.24 -5.97
C ASP A 255 -7.34 17.37 -4.83
N PHE A 256 -6.66 16.27 -5.17
CA PHE A 256 -6.07 15.41 -4.18
C PHE A 256 -5.09 16.14 -3.27
N VAL A 257 -4.07 16.79 -3.86
CA VAL A 257 -3.07 17.53 -3.07
C VAL A 257 -3.67 18.73 -2.34
N ARG A 258 -4.66 19.41 -2.93
CA ARG A 258 -5.37 20.54 -2.30
C ARG A 258 -6.09 20.10 -1.04
N LYS A 259 -6.93 19.07 -1.12
CA LYS A 259 -7.69 18.53 0.02
C LYS A 259 -6.77 17.99 1.11
N MET A 260 -5.69 17.31 0.70
CA MET A 260 -4.69 16.79 1.63
C MET A 260 -4.00 17.93 2.38
N TYR A 261 -3.55 18.98 1.68
CA TYR A 261 -2.96 20.17 2.31
C TYR A 261 -3.93 20.87 3.28
N GLU A 262 -5.16 21.14 2.87
CA GLU A 262 -6.19 21.76 3.72
C GLU A 262 -6.40 20.98 5.01
N LYS A 263 -6.46 19.67 4.93
CA LYS A 263 -6.64 18.79 6.07
C LYS A 263 -5.40 18.75 6.98
N LEU A 264 -4.24 18.44 6.41
CA LEU A 264 -3.02 18.25 7.17
C LEU A 264 -2.46 19.55 7.76
N SER A 265 -2.74 20.69 7.14
CA SER A 265 -2.40 22.03 7.66
C SER A 265 -2.99 22.28 9.07
N THR A 266 -4.12 21.66 9.38
CA THR A 266 -4.75 21.73 10.72
C THR A 266 -4.23 20.65 11.69
N CYS A 267 -3.37 19.76 11.22
CA CYS A 267 -2.94 18.54 11.92
C CYS A 267 -1.45 18.47 12.21
N GLY A 268 -0.71 19.58 12.07
CA GLY A 268 0.72 19.65 12.39
C GLY A 268 1.67 19.70 11.19
N MET A 269 1.14 19.72 9.96
CA MET A 269 1.93 19.98 8.76
C MET A 269 2.48 21.40 8.77
N TYR A 270 3.66 21.59 8.19
CA TYR A 270 4.21 22.93 7.97
C TYR A 270 3.27 23.77 7.08
N VAL A 271 2.90 24.94 7.58
CA VAL A 271 2.06 25.90 6.84
C VAL A 271 2.87 27.15 6.57
N PRO A 272 3.14 27.47 5.30
CA PRO A 272 3.83 28.71 4.94
C PRO A 272 2.93 29.93 5.19
N ASN A 273 3.50 31.12 5.07
CA ASN A 273 2.73 32.38 5.13
C ASN A 273 1.54 32.34 4.16
N LYS A 274 0.43 32.98 4.52
CA LYS A 274 -0.85 32.99 3.76
C LYS A 274 -0.74 33.36 2.27
N ASN A 275 0.36 34.01 1.85
CA ASN A 275 0.58 34.43 0.49
C ASN A 275 1.40 33.48 -0.37
N VAL A 276 1.79 32.31 0.13
CA VAL A 276 2.60 31.33 -0.62
C VAL A 276 1.72 30.40 -1.42
N VAL A 277 0.75 29.76 -0.78
CA VAL A 277 -0.26 28.93 -1.49
C VAL A 277 -1.34 29.86 -2.01
N VAL A 278 -1.62 29.78 -3.30
CA VAL A 278 -2.57 30.64 -3.99
C VAL A 278 -3.50 29.80 -4.88
N ASP A 279 -4.67 30.36 -5.18
CA ASP A 279 -5.64 29.71 -6.05
C ASP A 279 -5.22 29.80 -7.53
N ASP A 280 -5.67 28.87 -8.33
CA ASP A 280 -5.34 28.74 -9.74
C ASP A 280 -5.90 29.90 -10.62
N ASP A 281 -6.89 30.64 -10.15
CA ASP A 281 -7.38 31.84 -10.81
C ASP A 281 -6.33 32.97 -10.85
N GLN A 282 -5.33 32.94 -9.97
CA GLN A 282 -4.24 33.91 -9.91
C GLN A 282 -3.11 33.61 -10.91
N LEU A 283 -3.10 32.43 -11.53
CA LEU A 283 -2.03 31.92 -12.41
C LEU A 283 -1.70 32.92 -13.53
N LEU A 284 -2.71 33.51 -14.18
CA LEU A 284 -2.53 34.43 -15.29
C LEU A 284 -2.10 35.84 -14.86
N ARG A 285 -2.11 36.17 -13.56
CA ARG A 285 -1.78 37.47 -13.02
C ARG A 285 -0.36 37.57 -12.46
N MET A 286 0.34 36.45 -12.39
CA MET A 286 1.67 36.33 -11.80
C MET A 286 2.74 36.14 -12.87
N LYS A 287 3.98 36.48 -12.51
CA LYS A 287 5.12 36.18 -13.36
C LYS A 287 5.37 34.66 -13.38
N GLU A 288 5.46 34.06 -14.56
CA GLU A 288 5.63 32.59 -14.73
C GLU A 288 6.78 32.03 -13.89
N THR A 289 7.92 32.71 -13.84
CA THR A 289 9.08 32.29 -13.05
C THR A 289 8.86 32.25 -11.53
N ASP A 290 7.78 32.83 -11.03
CA ASP A 290 7.46 32.86 -9.59
C ASP A 290 6.45 31.79 -9.21
N ILE A 291 6.01 30.97 -10.18
CA ILE A 291 4.98 29.96 -10.01
C ILE A 291 5.59 28.57 -9.90
N ILE A 292 5.24 27.86 -8.84
CA ILE A 292 5.48 26.44 -8.64
C ILE A 292 4.13 25.72 -8.67
N ILE A 293 3.97 24.75 -9.55
CA ILE A 293 2.77 23.93 -9.68
C ILE A 293 3.07 22.55 -9.12
N VAL A 294 2.38 22.16 -8.06
CA VAL A 294 2.59 20.87 -7.39
C VAL A 294 1.46 19.91 -7.72
N MET A 295 1.81 18.71 -8.16
CA MET A 295 0.89 17.59 -8.34
C MET A 295 1.30 16.42 -7.44
N MET A 296 0.33 15.78 -6.82
CA MET A 296 0.53 14.56 -6.04
C MET A 296 -0.62 13.60 -6.32
N GLU A 297 -0.26 12.32 -6.46
CA GLU A 297 -1.25 11.26 -6.64
C GLU A 297 -0.64 9.90 -6.29
N GLU A 298 -1.47 8.88 -6.17
CA GLU A 298 -1.08 7.53 -5.79
C GLU A 298 -0.62 6.72 -7.01
N GLY A 299 0.51 6.03 -6.87
CA GLY A 299 0.95 4.96 -7.76
C GLY A 299 0.89 5.28 -9.25
N GLU A 300 0.12 4.48 -10.00
CA GLU A 300 -0.05 4.58 -11.46
C GLU A 300 -0.74 5.89 -11.87
N LYS A 301 -1.73 6.35 -11.10
CA LYS A 301 -2.50 7.57 -11.37
C LYS A 301 -1.64 8.83 -11.49
N LEU A 302 -0.52 8.89 -10.73
CA LEU A 302 0.41 10.02 -10.87
C LEU A 302 1.03 10.07 -12.26
N PHE A 303 1.41 8.93 -12.83
CA PHE A 303 2.00 8.89 -14.16
C PHE A 303 0.97 9.09 -15.28
N GLU A 304 -0.27 8.67 -15.08
CA GLU A 304 -1.40 9.00 -15.95
C GLU A 304 -1.61 10.52 -15.97
N LEU A 305 -1.66 11.15 -14.80
CA LEU A 305 -1.79 12.60 -14.66
C LEU A 305 -0.65 13.37 -15.36
N ILE A 306 0.58 12.88 -15.25
CA ILE A 306 1.75 13.44 -15.94
C ILE A 306 1.61 13.27 -17.46
N THR A 307 1.14 12.12 -17.93
CA THR A 307 0.94 11.82 -19.35
C THR A 307 -0.11 12.76 -19.96
N ASP A 308 -1.28 12.90 -19.32
CA ASP A 308 -2.35 13.78 -19.77
C ASP A 308 -1.89 15.24 -19.84
N LEU A 309 -1.15 15.67 -18.82
CA LEU A 309 -0.56 17.01 -18.80
C LEU A 309 0.45 17.23 -19.94
N ALA A 310 1.35 16.26 -20.17
CA ALA A 310 2.37 16.32 -21.21
C ALA A 310 1.76 16.36 -22.62
N ARG A 311 0.69 15.60 -22.85
CA ARG A 311 -0.04 15.55 -24.14
C ARG A 311 -1.00 16.72 -24.33
N GLY A 312 -1.24 17.53 -23.29
CA GLY A 312 -2.24 18.57 -23.30
C GLY A 312 -3.68 18.04 -23.32
N GLU A 313 -3.89 16.78 -22.91
CA GLU A 313 -5.19 16.10 -22.76
C GLU A 313 -5.84 16.48 -21.42
N ILE A 314 -5.84 17.76 -21.09
CA ILE A 314 -6.30 18.33 -19.83
C ILE A 314 -7.45 19.32 -20.09
N GLU A 315 -8.37 19.45 -19.13
CA GLU A 315 -9.50 20.38 -19.25
C GLU A 315 -9.04 21.83 -19.16
N ASP A 316 -8.24 22.16 -18.15
CA ASP A 316 -7.75 23.51 -17.93
C ASP A 316 -6.48 23.81 -18.73
N LYS A 317 -6.67 24.47 -19.87
CA LYS A 317 -5.58 24.83 -20.79
C LYS A 317 -4.55 25.81 -20.22
N ARG A 318 -4.83 26.43 -19.07
CA ARG A 318 -3.87 27.30 -18.39
C ARG A 318 -2.64 26.54 -17.90
N PHE A 319 -2.77 25.21 -17.66
CA PHE A 319 -1.68 24.35 -17.21
C PHE A 319 -0.88 23.68 -18.34
N ILE A 320 -1.14 23.98 -19.60
CA ILE A 320 -0.33 23.42 -20.71
C ILE A 320 1.14 23.76 -20.50
N ILE A 321 2.00 22.74 -20.53
CA ILE A 321 3.45 22.90 -20.42
C ILE A 321 4.01 23.59 -21.68
N SER A 322 4.89 24.56 -21.48
CA SER A 322 5.60 25.27 -22.54
C SER A 322 7.12 24.93 -22.53
N PRO A 323 7.84 25.16 -23.65
CA PRO A 323 9.29 24.94 -23.70
C PRO A 323 10.10 25.84 -22.74
N LYS A 324 9.50 26.87 -22.13
CA LYS A 324 10.13 27.71 -21.12
C LYS A 324 10.03 27.12 -19.72
N ASP A 325 9.06 26.23 -19.51
CA ASP A 325 8.76 25.64 -18.20
C ASP A 325 9.83 24.61 -17.82
N SER A 326 9.91 24.33 -16.52
CA SER A 326 10.69 23.25 -15.98
C SER A 326 9.79 22.22 -15.31
N PHE A 327 10.12 20.94 -15.41
CA PHE A 327 9.38 19.87 -14.74
C PHE A 327 10.34 19.04 -13.88
N LEU A 328 10.05 18.92 -12.60
CA LEU A 328 10.76 18.10 -11.65
C LEU A 328 9.91 16.86 -11.31
N ALA A 329 10.27 15.70 -11.85
CA ALA A 329 9.69 14.43 -11.45
C ALA A 329 10.46 13.89 -10.23
N ALA A 330 9.96 14.20 -9.03
CA ALA A 330 10.50 13.71 -7.76
C ALA A 330 9.70 12.48 -7.27
N CYS A 331 9.37 11.59 -8.20
CA CYS A 331 8.57 10.40 -7.99
C CYS A 331 9.23 9.17 -8.65
N PRO A 332 10.41 8.71 -8.16
CA PRO A 332 11.08 7.54 -8.72
C PRO A 332 10.13 6.33 -8.71
N PRO A 333 9.91 5.66 -9.86
CA PRO A 333 8.86 4.66 -9.98
C PRO A 333 9.04 3.50 -9.00
N GLN A 334 7.98 3.09 -8.34
CA GLN A 334 7.94 1.87 -7.53
C GLN A 334 7.98 0.63 -8.44
N SER A 335 8.26 -0.54 -7.85
CA SER A 335 8.30 -1.81 -8.61
C SER A 335 6.94 -2.07 -9.29
N GLY A 336 6.99 -2.37 -10.59
CA GLY A 336 5.81 -2.60 -11.43
C GLY A 336 5.29 -1.35 -12.17
N LEU A 337 5.79 -0.15 -11.84
CA LEU A 337 5.41 1.12 -12.48
C LEU A 337 6.45 1.64 -13.49
N GLU A 338 7.54 0.90 -13.72
CA GLU A 338 8.68 1.36 -14.52
C GLU A 338 8.30 1.71 -15.96
N ILE A 339 7.42 0.91 -16.58
CA ILE A 339 7.02 1.11 -17.98
C ILE A 339 6.16 2.37 -18.12
N ILE A 340 5.13 2.51 -17.28
CA ILE A 340 4.23 3.66 -17.33
C ILE A 340 4.98 4.95 -16.98
N ALA A 341 5.87 4.90 -16.00
CA ALA A 341 6.72 6.02 -15.64
C ALA A 341 7.63 6.44 -16.79
N THR A 342 8.26 5.48 -17.48
CA THR A 342 9.12 5.77 -18.63
C THR A 342 8.34 6.46 -19.74
N ASN A 343 7.15 5.94 -20.08
CA ASN A 343 6.31 6.54 -21.11
C ASN A 343 5.87 7.97 -20.75
N ALA A 344 5.48 8.21 -19.48
CA ALA A 344 5.10 9.55 -19.01
C ALA A 344 6.27 10.54 -19.08
N ILE A 345 7.47 10.11 -18.72
CA ILE A 345 8.68 10.94 -18.83
C ILE A 345 9.05 11.22 -20.29
N ASP A 346 8.92 10.23 -21.19
CA ASP A 346 9.16 10.42 -22.62
C ASP A 346 8.17 11.44 -23.22
N ASP A 347 6.89 11.41 -22.81
CA ASP A 347 5.90 12.38 -23.23
C ASP A 347 6.24 13.80 -22.70
N LEU A 348 6.75 13.92 -21.48
CA LEU A 348 7.27 15.20 -20.97
C LEU A 348 8.42 15.75 -21.82
N TYR A 349 9.37 14.95 -22.24
CA TYR A 349 10.47 15.41 -23.10
C TYR A 349 9.98 15.95 -24.45
N ARG A 350 8.86 15.43 -24.97
CA ARG A 350 8.24 15.93 -26.22
C ARG A 350 7.67 17.33 -26.09
N THR A 351 7.39 17.82 -24.89
CA THR A 351 6.90 19.18 -24.66
C THR A 351 7.99 20.24 -24.94
N GLY A 352 9.26 19.85 -24.95
CA GLY A 352 10.41 20.76 -25.08
C GLY A 352 10.77 21.49 -23.78
N ALA A 353 10.08 21.23 -22.68
CA ALA A 353 10.38 21.79 -21.36
C ALA A 353 11.69 21.23 -20.78
N ASN A 354 12.25 21.91 -19.78
CA ASN A 354 13.45 21.45 -19.07
C ASN A 354 13.06 20.37 -18.04
N ILE A 355 13.37 19.09 -18.32
CA ILE A 355 12.95 17.95 -17.49
C ILE A 355 14.07 17.51 -16.56
N THR A 356 13.78 17.45 -15.26
CA THR A 356 14.63 16.82 -14.25
C THR A 356 13.88 15.61 -13.70
N ASN A 357 14.33 14.41 -14.07
CA ASN A 357 13.76 13.15 -13.59
C ASN A 357 14.70 12.53 -12.55
N LEU A 358 14.24 12.42 -11.30
CA LEU A 358 15.04 11.87 -10.20
C LEU A 358 14.95 10.35 -10.16
N SER A 359 16.09 9.69 -10.19
CA SER A 359 16.20 8.24 -9.97
C SER A 359 16.13 7.88 -8.48
N LYS A 360 15.86 6.60 -8.16
CA LYS A 360 15.93 6.05 -6.79
C LYS A 360 17.29 6.23 -6.09
N LYS A 361 18.35 6.52 -6.83
CA LYS A 361 19.68 6.81 -6.26
C LYS A 361 19.88 8.28 -5.93
N GLN A 362 19.19 9.17 -6.63
CA GLN A 362 19.29 10.62 -6.45
C GLN A 362 18.29 11.16 -5.43
N TYR A 363 17.13 10.52 -5.33
CA TYR A 363 16.09 10.86 -4.39
C TYR A 363 15.59 9.56 -3.75
N ILE A 364 15.99 9.35 -2.52
CA ILE A 364 15.75 8.09 -1.82
C ILE A 364 14.56 8.20 -0.89
N SER A 365 13.86 7.07 -0.73
CA SER A 365 12.75 6.98 0.22
C SER A 365 13.25 7.16 1.66
N MET A 366 12.41 7.73 2.50
CA MET A 366 12.69 7.91 3.93
C MET A 366 12.40 6.62 4.71
N THR A 367 13.14 5.56 4.40
CA THR A 367 13.14 4.26 5.08
C THR A 367 14.54 3.94 5.55
N ALA A 368 14.65 3.28 6.71
CA ALA A 368 15.92 3.02 7.37
C ALA A 368 16.85 2.17 6.51
N ARG A 369 18.06 2.68 6.28
CA ARG A 369 19.16 1.95 5.64
C ARG A 369 20.07 1.31 6.67
N GLU A 370 21.13 0.66 6.23
CA GLU A 370 22.06 -0.08 7.09
C GLU A 370 22.53 0.75 8.29
N ASP A 371 23.02 1.99 8.07
CA ASP A 371 23.57 2.81 9.14
C ASP A 371 22.51 3.49 10.00
N ASP A 372 21.30 3.74 9.45
CA ASP A 372 20.14 4.15 10.25
C ASP A 372 19.77 3.05 11.25
N LEU A 373 19.70 1.79 10.78
CA LEU A 373 19.40 0.62 11.61
C LEU A 373 20.48 0.38 12.69
N LYS A 374 21.77 0.45 12.32
CA LYS A 374 22.88 0.35 13.28
C LYS A 374 22.78 1.41 14.36
N SER A 375 22.41 2.64 13.99
CA SER A 375 22.25 3.74 14.94
C SER A 375 21.13 3.45 15.94
N MET A 376 19.96 2.96 15.48
CA MET A 376 18.84 2.61 16.35
C MET A 376 19.20 1.46 17.30
N ILE A 377 19.82 0.38 16.77
CA ILE A 377 20.27 -0.76 17.57
C ILE A 377 21.30 -0.32 18.62
N SER A 378 22.27 0.53 18.23
CA SER A 378 23.32 1.03 19.14
C SER A 378 22.77 1.90 20.26
N MET A 379 21.77 2.73 19.99
CA MET A 379 21.12 3.59 20.98
C MET A 379 20.31 2.79 21.99
N LEU A 380 19.51 1.85 21.51
CA LEU A 380 18.57 1.10 22.36
C LEU A 380 19.16 -0.17 22.98
N LYS A 381 20.21 -0.74 22.40
CA LYS A 381 20.91 -1.95 22.88
C LYS A 381 19.95 -3.06 23.32
N PRO A 382 19.00 -3.48 22.47
CA PRO A 382 17.98 -4.42 22.87
C PRO A 382 18.55 -5.79 23.23
N LYS A 383 17.89 -6.49 24.15
CA LYS A 383 18.22 -7.89 24.47
C LYS A 383 17.88 -8.82 23.32
N PHE A 384 16.72 -8.60 22.69
CA PHE A 384 16.22 -9.33 21.53
C PHE A 384 15.92 -8.38 20.39
N TYR A 385 16.10 -8.87 19.16
CA TYR A 385 15.89 -8.09 17.94
C TYR A 385 14.99 -8.82 16.96
N PHE A 386 13.98 -8.11 16.41
CA PHE A 386 13.00 -8.66 15.48
C PHE A 386 12.77 -7.71 14.30
N PRO A 387 13.43 -7.94 13.15
CA PRO A 387 13.14 -7.26 11.90
C PRO A 387 11.71 -7.49 11.44
N VAL A 388 11.01 -6.40 11.10
CA VAL A 388 9.63 -6.41 10.61
C VAL A 388 9.48 -5.55 9.35
N SER A 389 8.32 -5.55 8.72
CA SER A 389 7.95 -4.69 7.59
C SER A 389 8.91 -4.78 6.40
N GLY A 390 8.82 -5.89 5.65
CA GLY A 390 9.63 -6.09 4.43
C GLY A 390 9.56 -7.48 3.86
N ASP A 391 10.05 -7.60 2.61
CA ASP A 391 10.26 -8.88 1.94
C ASP A 391 11.31 -9.71 2.70
N TYR A 392 11.31 -11.03 2.58
CA TYR A 392 12.24 -11.92 3.29
C TYR A 392 13.71 -11.52 3.14
N ARG A 393 14.12 -11.11 1.93
CA ARG A 393 15.47 -10.60 1.68
C ARG A 393 15.82 -9.36 2.51
N GLN A 394 14.85 -8.48 2.72
CA GLN A 394 15.01 -7.26 3.52
C GLN A 394 15.05 -7.59 5.01
N LEU A 395 14.17 -8.49 5.47
CA LEU A 395 14.18 -8.99 6.86
C LEU A 395 15.52 -9.67 7.18
N LEU A 396 16.02 -10.51 6.26
CA LEU A 396 17.31 -11.16 6.41
C LEU A 396 18.46 -10.16 6.46
N ALA A 397 18.49 -9.18 5.55
CA ALA A 397 19.52 -8.13 5.54
C ALA A 397 19.53 -7.35 6.86
N ASN A 398 18.35 -6.96 7.36
CA ASN A 398 18.21 -6.26 8.63
C ASN A 398 18.70 -7.11 9.82
N ALA A 399 18.33 -8.38 9.88
CA ALA A 399 18.84 -9.30 10.89
C ALA A 399 20.38 -9.43 10.86
N MET A 400 20.94 -9.55 9.64
CA MET A 400 22.40 -9.66 9.46
C MET A 400 23.14 -8.38 9.85
N ILE A 401 22.54 -7.19 9.68
CA ILE A 401 23.08 -5.94 10.20
C ILE A 401 23.30 -6.07 11.71
N ALA A 402 22.29 -6.48 12.47
CA ALA A 402 22.41 -6.67 13.90
C ALA A 402 23.51 -7.70 14.28
N VAL A 403 23.52 -8.85 13.62
CA VAL A 403 24.51 -9.92 13.87
C VAL A 403 25.94 -9.44 13.58
N HIS A 404 26.14 -8.62 12.57
CA HIS A 404 27.48 -8.10 12.22
C HIS A 404 27.96 -6.93 13.08
N MET A 405 27.10 -6.36 13.94
CA MET A 405 27.49 -5.27 14.86
C MET A 405 28.40 -5.72 16.04
N GLY A 406 28.74 -7.00 16.12
CA GLY A 406 29.63 -7.54 17.14
C GLY A 406 29.17 -8.87 17.72
N THR A 407 29.63 -9.20 18.92
CA THR A 407 29.36 -10.51 19.55
C THR A 407 28.05 -10.58 20.34
N THR A 408 27.34 -9.46 20.50
CA THR A 408 26.11 -9.38 21.31
C THR A 408 24.93 -10.08 20.64
N TYR A 409 24.84 -9.97 19.32
CA TYR A 409 23.70 -10.50 18.54
C TYR A 409 24.09 -11.74 17.76
N SER A 410 23.18 -12.71 17.74
CA SER A 410 23.33 -13.98 17.06
C SER A 410 21.93 -14.58 16.77
N HIS A 411 21.87 -15.72 16.13
CA HIS A 411 20.63 -16.49 15.92
C HIS A 411 19.86 -16.87 17.19
N ARG A 412 20.42 -16.63 18.38
CA ARG A 412 19.75 -16.90 19.66
C ARG A 412 18.88 -15.73 20.13
N ASN A 413 19.14 -14.52 19.65
CA ASN A 413 18.47 -13.31 20.09
C ASN A 413 18.04 -12.37 18.93
N VAL A 414 18.25 -12.81 17.68
CA VAL A 414 17.73 -12.15 16.49
C VAL A 414 16.72 -13.11 15.83
N PHE A 415 15.48 -12.66 15.64
CA PHE A 415 14.38 -13.48 15.14
C PHE A 415 14.01 -13.08 13.72
N ILE A 416 14.04 -14.01 12.77
CA ILE A 416 13.48 -13.86 11.42
C ILE A 416 12.29 -14.80 11.36
N LEU A 417 11.09 -14.25 11.20
CA LEU A 417 9.84 -14.99 11.33
C LEU A 417 8.94 -14.79 10.12
N ASP A 418 8.06 -15.76 9.91
CA ASP A 418 6.88 -15.61 9.05
C ASP A 418 5.70 -15.07 9.86
N ASN A 419 4.69 -14.54 9.17
CA ASN A 419 3.43 -14.15 9.80
C ASN A 419 2.83 -15.33 10.58
N GLY A 420 2.37 -15.05 11.80
CA GLY A 420 1.79 -16.04 12.71
C GLY A 420 2.78 -16.82 13.57
N MET A 421 4.08 -16.74 13.33
CA MET A 421 5.08 -17.30 14.23
C MET A 421 5.21 -16.41 15.48
N VAL A 422 5.30 -17.02 16.67
CA VAL A 422 5.19 -16.30 17.95
C VAL A 422 6.51 -16.34 18.70
N ILE A 423 7.02 -15.17 19.08
CA ILE A 423 8.07 -15.03 20.10
C ILE A 423 7.40 -15.10 21.48
N ASP A 424 7.73 -16.10 22.27
CA ASP A 424 7.27 -16.27 23.67
C ASP A 424 8.40 -15.87 24.61
N ILE A 425 8.14 -14.87 25.47
CA ILE A 425 9.13 -14.34 26.42
C ILE A 425 8.63 -14.54 27.84
N ARG A 426 9.46 -15.20 28.65
CA ARG A 426 9.24 -15.40 30.10
C ARG A 426 10.56 -15.30 30.83
N ASP A 427 10.54 -14.67 32.00
CA ASP A 427 11.72 -14.53 32.89
C ASP A 427 12.97 -14.03 32.12
N GLY A 428 12.75 -13.07 31.19
CA GLY A 428 13.80 -12.50 30.37
C GLY A 428 14.39 -13.44 29.31
N VAL A 429 13.75 -14.57 29.02
CA VAL A 429 14.18 -15.53 27.98
C VAL A 429 13.14 -15.57 26.85
N ALA A 430 13.57 -15.25 25.64
CA ALA A 430 12.74 -15.36 24.45
C ALA A 430 12.97 -16.68 23.71
N LYS A 431 11.89 -17.32 23.27
CA LYS A 431 11.91 -18.55 22.49
C LYS A 431 10.85 -18.48 21.40
N LEU A 432 11.09 -19.19 20.30
CA LEU A 432 10.05 -19.40 19.31
C LEU A 432 9.02 -20.39 19.89
N SER A 433 7.75 -19.98 19.93
CA SER A 433 6.65 -20.86 20.33
C SER A 433 6.44 -21.97 19.29
N PRO A 434 6.13 -23.20 19.70
CA PRO A 434 5.68 -24.26 18.79
C PRO A 434 4.28 -23.96 18.21
N GLU A 435 3.49 -23.16 18.91
CA GLU A 435 2.16 -22.74 18.46
C GLU A 435 2.27 -21.60 17.44
N LYS A 436 1.50 -21.70 16.36
CA LYS A 436 1.37 -20.64 15.35
C LYS A 436 -0.03 -20.07 15.37
N VAL A 437 -0.13 -18.77 15.23
CA VAL A 437 -1.40 -18.09 15.00
C VAL A 437 -1.76 -18.21 13.52
N LYS A 438 -3.03 -18.52 13.21
CA LYS A 438 -3.52 -18.57 11.84
C LYS A 438 -3.46 -17.17 11.24
N THR A 439 -2.87 -17.06 10.05
CA THR A 439 -2.75 -15.83 9.25
C THR A 439 -3.24 -16.06 7.84
N GLY A 440 -3.47 -14.98 7.09
CA GLY A 440 -3.90 -15.06 5.71
C GLY A 440 -4.14 -13.69 5.09
N ASN A 441 -4.63 -13.72 3.87
CA ASN A 441 -5.03 -12.55 3.11
C ASN A 441 -6.55 -12.52 2.99
N LEU A 442 -7.18 -11.44 3.44
CA LEU A 442 -8.56 -11.15 3.13
C LEU A 442 -8.59 -10.14 1.97
N MET A 443 -9.12 -10.57 0.84
CA MET A 443 -9.26 -9.72 -0.35
C MET A 443 -10.48 -8.85 -0.20
N VAL A 444 -10.36 -7.58 -0.58
CA VAL A 444 -11.46 -6.61 -0.59
C VAL A 444 -11.75 -6.25 -2.05
N ASP A 445 -13.01 -6.34 -2.42
CA ASP A 445 -13.57 -5.98 -3.73
C ASP A 445 -14.81 -5.12 -3.47
N GLY A 446 -14.74 -3.84 -3.79
CA GLY A 446 -15.76 -2.87 -3.44
C GLY A 446 -16.01 -2.81 -1.93
N ILE A 447 -17.21 -3.19 -1.50
CA ILE A 447 -17.59 -3.25 -0.08
C ILE A 447 -17.48 -4.66 0.54
N GLY A 448 -17.19 -5.68 -0.30
CA GLY A 448 -17.05 -7.08 0.10
C GLY A 448 -15.67 -7.36 0.70
N VAL A 449 -15.62 -8.09 1.82
CA VAL A 449 -14.39 -8.47 2.51
C VAL A 449 -14.32 -9.98 2.60
N GLY A 450 -13.30 -10.59 1.99
CA GLY A 450 -13.08 -12.03 2.02
C GLY A 450 -14.03 -12.85 1.12
N ASP A 451 -14.89 -12.19 0.35
CA ASP A 451 -15.87 -12.85 -0.54
C ASP A 451 -15.24 -13.33 -1.85
N VAL A 452 -14.08 -12.79 -2.22
CA VAL A 452 -13.35 -13.17 -3.45
C VAL A 452 -12.52 -14.41 -3.17
N ARG A 453 -13.01 -15.56 -3.68
CA ARG A 453 -12.30 -16.84 -3.59
C ARG A 453 -11.38 -17.06 -4.78
N THR A 454 -10.48 -18.01 -4.67
CA THR A 454 -9.51 -18.40 -5.72
C THR A 454 -10.19 -18.69 -7.06
N GLU A 455 -11.40 -19.28 -7.04
CA GLU A 455 -12.19 -19.58 -8.24
C GLU A 455 -12.59 -18.30 -9.00
N VAL A 456 -13.07 -17.28 -8.28
CA VAL A 456 -13.47 -15.99 -8.87
C VAL A 456 -12.27 -15.29 -9.52
N ILE A 457 -11.10 -15.33 -8.88
CA ILE A 457 -9.87 -14.76 -9.44
C ILE A 457 -9.45 -15.53 -10.68
N SER A 458 -9.47 -16.87 -10.64
CA SER A 458 -9.13 -17.70 -11.78
C SER A 458 -10.04 -17.41 -12.98
N ASP A 459 -11.34 -17.21 -12.74
CA ASP A 459 -12.29 -16.86 -13.80
C ASP A 459 -12.02 -15.46 -14.36
N ARG A 460 -11.74 -14.47 -13.50
CA ARG A 460 -11.36 -13.11 -13.94
C ARG A 460 -10.06 -13.12 -14.76
N GLN A 461 -9.07 -13.91 -14.35
CA GLN A 461 -7.82 -14.08 -15.11
C GLN A 461 -8.08 -14.66 -16.49
N LYS A 462 -8.84 -15.76 -16.59
CA LYS A 462 -9.22 -16.37 -17.88
C LYS A 462 -9.97 -15.38 -18.78
N LEU A 463 -10.92 -14.62 -18.21
CA LEU A 463 -11.67 -13.59 -18.96
C LEU A 463 -10.74 -12.50 -19.50
N SER A 464 -9.74 -12.07 -18.72
CA SER A 464 -8.82 -11.00 -19.14
C SER A 464 -7.76 -11.46 -20.15
N GLU A 465 -7.29 -12.70 -20.06
CA GLU A 465 -6.21 -13.22 -20.91
C GLU A 465 -6.73 -13.87 -22.19
N ASP A 466 -7.80 -14.68 -22.07
CA ASP A 466 -8.26 -15.57 -23.14
C ASP A 466 -9.67 -15.26 -23.67
N GLY A 467 -10.39 -14.33 -23.02
CA GLY A 467 -11.74 -13.94 -23.44
C GLY A 467 -12.84 -14.94 -23.07
N VAL A 468 -14.03 -14.74 -23.67
CA VAL A 468 -15.23 -15.54 -23.38
C VAL A 468 -15.97 -15.97 -24.63
N ILE A 469 -16.52 -17.19 -24.57
CA ILE A 469 -17.45 -17.74 -25.57
C ILE A 469 -18.77 -18.04 -24.86
N ILE A 470 -19.84 -17.41 -25.30
CA ILE A 470 -21.20 -17.65 -24.82
C ILE A 470 -21.94 -18.43 -25.91
N ALA A 471 -22.49 -19.61 -25.59
CA ALA A 471 -23.23 -20.46 -26.51
C ALA A 471 -24.63 -20.69 -25.94
N ALA A 472 -25.66 -20.21 -26.64
CA ALA A 472 -27.05 -20.26 -26.18
C ALA A 472 -27.94 -21.00 -27.17
N LEU A 473 -28.87 -21.85 -26.68
CA LEU A 473 -29.94 -22.46 -27.46
C LEU A 473 -31.16 -22.79 -26.57
N ALA A 474 -32.30 -23.01 -27.20
CA ALA A 474 -33.50 -23.46 -26.50
C ALA A 474 -33.93 -24.87 -26.97
N VAL A 475 -34.37 -25.69 -26.04
CA VAL A 475 -34.84 -27.07 -26.28
C VAL A 475 -36.30 -27.23 -25.85
N SER A 476 -37.08 -27.97 -26.60
CA SER A 476 -38.41 -28.41 -26.16
C SER A 476 -38.28 -29.69 -25.33
N ASN A 477 -38.82 -29.64 -24.12
CA ASN A 477 -38.86 -30.81 -23.23
C ASN A 477 -39.84 -31.87 -23.72
N ILE A 478 -40.88 -31.46 -24.46
CA ILE A 478 -41.89 -32.33 -25.02
C ILE A 478 -41.37 -33.00 -26.29
N GLN A 479 -40.86 -32.20 -27.24
CA GLN A 479 -40.44 -32.73 -28.57
C GLN A 479 -39.01 -33.33 -28.54
N LYS A 480 -38.24 -33.11 -27.43
CA LYS A 480 -36.85 -33.54 -27.33
C LYS A 480 -35.97 -33.07 -28.49
N THR A 481 -36.19 -31.82 -28.91
CA THR A 481 -35.48 -31.17 -30.03
C THR A 481 -35.03 -29.77 -29.69
N ILE A 482 -34.03 -29.27 -30.40
CA ILE A 482 -33.64 -27.87 -30.35
C ILE A 482 -34.68 -27.07 -31.14
N ILE A 483 -35.24 -26.02 -30.53
CA ILE A 483 -36.31 -25.20 -31.11
C ILE A 483 -35.86 -23.78 -31.47
N ALA A 484 -34.77 -23.29 -30.88
CA ALA A 484 -34.18 -21.99 -31.22
C ALA A 484 -32.67 -21.99 -30.99
N GLY A 485 -31.96 -21.19 -31.75
CA GLY A 485 -30.49 -21.13 -31.73
C GLY A 485 -29.86 -22.19 -32.64
N PRO A 486 -28.57 -22.52 -32.44
CA PRO A 486 -27.65 -21.89 -31.44
C PRO A 486 -27.25 -20.47 -31.82
N ASP A 487 -27.12 -19.61 -30.81
CA ASP A 487 -26.45 -18.32 -30.93
C ASP A 487 -25.13 -18.39 -30.17
N ILE A 488 -24.02 -18.06 -30.84
CA ILE A 488 -22.69 -18.11 -30.22
C ILE A 488 -22.01 -16.77 -30.39
N GLN A 489 -21.61 -16.21 -29.27
CA GLN A 489 -20.89 -14.95 -29.23
C GLN A 489 -19.48 -15.15 -28.62
N MET A 490 -18.48 -14.55 -29.26
CA MET A 490 -17.08 -14.55 -28.80
C MET A 490 -16.64 -13.12 -28.52
N ARG A 491 -15.97 -12.89 -27.40
CA ARG A 491 -15.43 -11.58 -27.00
C ARG A 491 -14.01 -11.74 -26.45
N GLY A 492 -13.11 -10.83 -26.87
CA GLY A 492 -11.74 -10.73 -26.35
C GLY A 492 -10.80 -11.87 -26.74
N PHE A 493 -11.12 -12.65 -27.78
CA PHE A 493 -10.46 -13.93 -28.00
C PHE A 493 -9.88 -14.14 -29.41
N VAL A 494 -10.54 -13.74 -30.50
CA VAL A 494 -10.14 -14.10 -31.89
C VAL A 494 -10.13 -12.90 -32.84
N PHE A 495 -9.19 -12.88 -33.81
CA PHE A 495 -9.17 -11.96 -34.94
C PHE A 495 -10.20 -12.33 -35.98
N LEU A 496 -10.81 -11.33 -36.62
CA LEU A 496 -11.93 -11.46 -37.57
C LEU A 496 -11.76 -12.49 -38.71
N LYS A 497 -10.53 -12.76 -39.14
CA LYS A 497 -10.26 -13.68 -40.28
C LYS A 497 -10.34 -15.18 -39.93
N GLU A 498 -10.19 -15.55 -38.67
CA GLU A 498 -10.18 -16.95 -38.21
C GLU A 498 -11.45 -17.30 -37.42
N SER A 499 -12.30 -16.31 -37.16
CA SER A 499 -13.49 -16.47 -36.32
C SER A 499 -14.56 -17.39 -36.92
N GLU A 500 -14.75 -17.39 -38.25
CA GLU A 500 -15.84 -18.16 -38.88
C GLU A 500 -15.65 -19.67 -38.76
N SER A 501 -14.43 -20.19 -38.99
CA SER A 501 -14.17 -21.63 -38.89
C SER A 501 -14.29 -22.14 -37.45
N ILE A 502 -13.79 -21.34 -36.47
CA ILE A 502 -13.90 -21.67 -35.05
C ILE A 502 -15.37 -21.60 -34.60
N LEU A 503 -16.09 -20.55 -35.02
CA LEU A 503 -17.50 -20.39 -34.72
C LEU A 503 -18.31 -21.57 -35.23
N HIS A 504 -18.09 -21.98 -36.49
CA HIS A 504 -18.78 -23.11 -37.11
C HIS A 504 -18.55 -24.42 -36.36
N GLU A 505 -17.28 -24.72 -35.97
CA GLU A 505 -16.96 -25.96 -35.28
C GLU A 505 -17.46 -25.95 -33.83
N VAL A 506 -17.35 -24.83 -33.09
CA VAL A 506 -17.91 -24.69 -31.75
C VAL A 506 -19.43 -24.85 -31.78
N THR A 507 -20.10 -24.26 -32.78
CA THR A 507 -21.54 -24.43 -33.04
C THR A 507 -21.88 -25.90 -33.21
N ARG A 508 -21.14 -26.62 -34.07
CA ARG A 508 -21.34 -28.05 -34.32
C ARG A 508 -21.18 -28.89 -33.04
N ILE A 509 -20.10 -28.64 -32.28
CA ILE A 509 -19.84 -29.36 -31.01
C ILE A 509 -20.98 -29.12 -30.01
N PHE A 510 -21.51 -27.88 -29.93
CA PHE A 510 -22.59 -27.54 -29.01
C PHE A 510 -23.89 -28.30 -29.40
N VAL A 511 -24.32 -28.16 -30.65
CA VAL A 511 -25.53 -28.83 -31.18
C VAL A 511 -25.43 -30.35 -31.02
N ASP A 512 -24.30 -30.95 -31.38
CA ASP A 512 -24.09 -32.39 -31.27
C ASP A 512 -24.15 -32.86 -29.79
N SER A 513 -23.57 -32.12 -28.87
CA SER A 513 -23.57 -32.46 -27.44
C SER A 513 -24.99 -32.45 -26.88
N ILE A 514 -25.79 -31.43 -27.18
CA ILE A 514 -27.17 -31.29 -26.72
C ILE A 514 -28.08 -32.32 -27.40
N ASN A 515 -28.00 -32.52 -28.71
CA ASN A 515 -28.83 -33.50 -29.45
C ASN A 515 -28.57 -34.94 -28.96
N ASN A 516 -27.30 -35.27 -28.64
CA ASN A 516 -26.98 -36.59 -28.11
C ASN A 516 -27.60 -36.80 -26.72
N ALA A 517 -27.66 -35.76 -25.88
CA ALA A 517 -28.30 -35.83 -24.55
C ALA A 517 -29.81 -35.99 -24.66
N LEU A 518 -30.44 -35.23 -25.54
CA LEU A 518 -31.90 -35.31 -25.81
C LEU A 518 -32.29 -36.71 -26.33
N LYS A 519 -31.53 -37.28 -27.27
CA LYS A 519 -31.76 -38.63 -27.81
C LYS A 519 -31.58 -39.74 -26.77
N LYS A 520 -30.59 -39.61 -25.90
CA LYS A 520 -30.27 -40.60 -24.83
C LYS A 520 -31.05 -40.38 -23.55
N ASN A 521 -31.85 -39.34 -23.49
CA ASN A 521 -32.55 -38.89 -22.27
C ASN A 521 -31.60 -38.71 -21.06
N SER A 522 -30.38 -38.23 -21.35
CA SER A 522 -29.36 -37.96 -20.35
C SER A 522 -29.43 -36.51 -19.83
N SER A 523 -28.72 -36.20 -18.75
CA SER A 523 -28.71 -34.87 -18.13
C SER A 523 -28.22 -33.79 -19.11
N LEU A 524 -28.93 -32.67 -19.19
CA LEU A 524 -28.47 -31.48 -19.93
C LEU A 524 -27.24 -30.84 -19.30
N GLU A 525 -27.06 -30.95 -17.97
CA GLU A 525 -25.87 -30.46 -17.30
C GLU A 525 -24.63 -31.26 -17.72
N ASP A 526 -24.75 -32.59 -17.85
CA ASP A 526 -23.64 -33.42 -18.35
C ASP A 526 -23.34 -33.08 -19.82
N ALA A 527 -24.36 -32.75 -20.62
CA ALA A 527 -24.17 -32.33 -22.00
C ALA A 527 -23.46 -30.98 -22.12
N LYS A 528 -23.80 -30.02 -21.26
CA LYS A 528 -23.09 -28.75 -21.16
C LYS A 528 -21.61 -28.95 -20.77
N ALA A 529 -21.35 -29.77 -19.76
CA ALA A 529 -19.99 -30.10 -19.35
C ALA A 529 -19.18 -30.78 -20.48
N LEU A 530 -19.81 -31.72 -21.22
CA LEU A 530 -19.20 -32.37 -22.38
C LEU A 530 -18.91 -31.39 -23.53
N PHE A 531 -19.80 -30.44 -23.75
CA PHE A 531 -19.57 -29.36 -24.71
C PHE A 531 -18.38 -28.52 -24.33
N VAL A 532 -18.32 -28.03 -23.06
CA VAL A 532 -17.21 -27.24 -22.56
C VAL A 532 -15.88 -27.96 -22.74
N ASP A 533 -15.81 -29.24 -22.35
CA ASP A 533 -14.59 -30.05 -22.49
C ASP A 533 -14.12 -30.18 -23.95
N LYS A 534 -15.04 -30.54 -24.85
CA LYS A 534 -14.72 -30.71 -26.29
C LYS A 534 -14.34 -29.39 -26.94
N ALA A 535 -15.11 -28.34 -26.70
CA ALA A 535 -14.85 -27.01 -27.26
C ALA A 535 -13.53 -26.45 -26.77
N THR A 536 -13.22 -26.58 -25.46
CA THR A 536 -11.93 -26.16 -24.90
C THR A 536 -10.76 -26.89 -25.55
N ARG A 537 -10.85 -28.22 -25.74
CA ARG A 537 -9.78 -28.99 -26.42
C ARG A 537 -9.59 -28.57 -27.88
N TYR A 538 -10.70 -28.32 -28.61
CA TYR A 538 -10.64 -27.87 -29.96
C TYR A 538 -9.99 -26.48 -30.06
N ILE A 539 -10.48 -25.52 -29.29
CA ILE A 539 -9.99 -24.14 -29.31
C ILE A 539 -8.51 -24.09 -28.90
N LYS A 540 -8.13 -24.83 -27.84
CA LYS A 540 -6.73 -24.94 -27.45
C LYS A 540 -5.83 -25.42 -28.59
N LYS A 541 -6.29 -26.42 -29.32
CA LYS A 541 -5.53 -27.00 -30.44
C LYS A 541 -5.34 -25.99 -31.57
N GLU A 542 -6.40 -25.24 -31.93
CA GLU A 542 -6.39 -24.32 -33.06
C GLU A 542 -5.74 -22.96 -32.72
N THR A 543 -5.85 -22.49 -31.46
CA THR A 543 -5.46 -21.11 -31.11
C THR A 543 -4.41 -21.02 -30.01
N GLY A 544 -4.16 -22.10 -29.27
CA GLY A 544 -3.32 -22.09 -28.07
C GLY A 544 -3.96 -21.44 -26.84
N ARG A 545 -5.21 -20.95 -26.92
CA ARG A 545 -5.91 -20.19 -25.88
C ARG A 545 -6.96 -21.01 -25.14
N PHE A 546 -7.38 -20.52 -23.96
CA PHE A 546 -8.32 -21.19 -23.05
C PHE A 546 -9.48 -20.27 -22.65
N PRO A 547 -10.32 -19.78 -23.60
CA PRO A 547 -11.38 -18.87 -23.23
C PRO A 547 -12.38 -19.50 -22.26
N MET A 548 -13.02 -18.67 -21.46
CA MET A 548 -14.14 -19.11 -20.64
C MET A 548 -15.34 -19.47 -21.54
N ILE A 549 -15.87 -20.68 -21.42
CA ILE A 549 -17.02 -21.15 -22.22
C ILE A 549 -18.25 -21.24 -21.32
N VAL A 550 -19.30 -20.49 -21.69
CA VAL A 550 -20.54 -20.40 -20.93
C VAL A 550 -21.70 -20.96 -21.77
N PRO A 551 -22.09 -22.24 -21.56
CA PRO A 551 -23.26 -22.82 -22.25
C PRO A 551 -24.56 -22.41 -21.55
N ILE A 552 -25.50 -21.89 -22.32
CA ILE A 552 -26.86 -21.57 -21.88
C ILE A 552 -27.84 -22.47 -22.67
N VAL A 553 -28.58 -23.30 -21.96
CA VAL A 553 -29.63 -24.14 -22.51
C VAL A 553 -30.92 -23.83 -21.82
N GLU A 554 -31.84 -23.21 -22.52
CA GLU A 554 -33.19 -22.89 -22.02
C GLU A 554 -34.14 -24.03 -22.33
N ILE A 555 -34.92 -24.44 -21.35
CA ILE A 555 -35.93 -25.49 -21.48
C ILE A 555 -37.30 -24.82 -21.65
N VAL A 556 -37.91 -25.06 -22.79
CA VAL A 556 -39.26 -24.55 -23.08
C VAL A 556 -40.25 -25.71 -23.02
N GLU A 557 -41.38 -25.50 -22.37
CA GLU A 557 -42.43 -26.50 -22.25
C GLU A 557 -43.15 -26.77 -23.58
#